data_697ea96f095f310ffbd7e9926afc7d8f
#
_entry.id   697ea96f095f310ffbd7e9926afc7d8f
#
_cell.length_a   1.000
_cell.length_b   1.000
_cell.length_c   1.000
_cell.angle_alpha   90.00
_cell.angle_beta   90.00
_cell.angle_gamma   90.00
#
_symmetry.space_group_name_H-M   'P 1'
#
loop_
_entity.id
_entity.type
_entity.pdbx_description
1 polymer ?
#
loop_
_entity_poly.entity_id
_entity_poly.type
_entity_poly.pdbx_seq_one_letter_code
_entity_poly.pdbx_strand_id
1 'polypeptide(L)'
;MKFLVKVNRNYLVLFTAILFFSSVAGYFILHRVIMNASKESLLEKKNLIITQITETGEIPNLYPVLEVKKTDGLTGHAAGFKMITIENKAEKEAEPYLEYSQELMIGDTWYSLKLRQSIFENEDLVLILSLSFFIIISVSLGITFFISRKMNRTIWADFETNLEAVENFNFAGNTRIELTKSNVEEFDRLSRVIENLTEKLKADYYSLKEFTENASHEIQTPLSVALLNMDEVLQQDLNEETFAKTVTAIRALKRLSSLNQSLILLAKIENRQFKAEREISLTGLIKSKLREFDSLLDSKNLELQYTEESEFRLKIHEELADLLLNNLLSNAINHNYQGGNIQLVSARNEIKICNTGDPNSLTVETAFNRFTKGDPKSFGLGLAIVKKICDTHSLEIRYVKNDRHCFSVIRKQ
;
A
#
# COMPACT_ATOMS: atom_id res chain seq x y z
N MET A 1 -0.72 9.58 0.81
CA MET A 1 -0.12 10.60 -0.11
C MET A 1 0.64 9.84 -1.18
N LYS A 2 0.24 9.97 -2.47
CA LYS A 2 0.85 9.19 -3.56
C LYS A 2 2.37 9.47 -3.63
N PHE A 3 3.18 8.43 -3.85
CA PHE A 3 4.65 8.50 -3.90
C PHE A 3 5.17 9.63 -4.80
N LEU A 4 4.57 9.78 -5.98
CA LEU A 4 4.89 10.85 -6.94
C LEU A 4 4.78 12.28 -6.37
N VAL A 5 3.77 12.54 -5.54
CA VAL A 5 3.60 13.86 -4.90
C VAL A 5 4.71 14.13 -3.90
N LYS A 6 5.15 13.10 -3.17
CA LYS A 6 6.26 13.21 -2.20
C LYS A 6 7.60 13.46 -2.91
N VAL A 7 7.86 12.73 -3.99
CA VAL A 7 9.08 12.87 -4.81
C VAL A 7 9.14 14.26 -5.43
N ASN A 8 8.07 14.71 -6.09
CA ASN A 8 8.02 16.04 -6.72
C ASN A 8 8.18 17.18 -5.70
N ARG A 9 7.61 17.05 -4.50
CA ARG A 9 7.79 18.03 -3.43
C ARG A 9 9.24 18.10 -2.95
N ASN A 10 9.89 16.96 -2.80
CA ASN A 10 11.30 16.93 -2.37
C ASN A 10 12.23 17.52 -3.42
N TYR A 11 11.99 17.26 -4.72
CA TYR A 11 12.71 17.91 -5.79
C TYR A 11 12.50 19.43 -5.79
N LEU A 12 11.30 19.90 -5.60
CA LEU A 12 11.00 21.33 -5.55
C LEU A 12 11.74 22.03 -4.40
N VAL A 13 11.74 21.43 -3.21
CA VAL A 13 12.49 21.96 -2.06
C VAL A 13 13.99 21.96 -2.32
N LEU A 14 14.52 20.87 -2.89
CA LEU A 14 15.95 20.77 -3.23
C LEU A 14 16.34 21.82 -4.27
N PHE A 15 15.55 21.99 -5.32
CA PHE A 15 15.81 22.97 -6.39
C PHE A 15 15.77 24.40 -5.88
N THR A 16 14.79 24.75 -5.04
CA THR A 16 14.72 26.08 -4.42
C THR A 16 15.93 26.35 -3.51
N ALA A 17 16.37 25.37 -2.75
CA ALA A 17 17.55 25.48 -1.91
C ALA A 17 18.82 25.68 -2.76
N ILE A 18 19.04 24.87 -3.80
CA ILE A 18 20.18 25.00 -4.72
C ILE A 18 20.19 26.38 -5.38
N LEU A 19 19.05 26.84 -5.86
CA LEU A 19 18.90 28.15 -6.50
C LEU A 19 19.27 29.28 -5.55
N PHE A 20 18.78 29.24 -4.33
CA PHE A 20 19.09 30.23 -3.30
C PHE A 20 20.59 30.26 -3.00
N PHE A 21 21.18 29.11 -2.66
CA PHE A 21 22.59 29.04 -2.30
C PHE A 21 23.53 29.39 -3.47
N SER A 22 23.22 28.95 -4.67
CA SER A 22 24.03 29.28 -5.87
C SER A 22 23.96 30.76 -6.21
N SER A 23 22.80 31.39 -6.08
CA SER A 23 22.62 32.83 -6.32
C SER A 23 23.41 33.65 -5.30
N VAL A 24 23.30 33.33 -4.02
CA VAL A 24 24.06 34.02 -2.95
C VAL A 24 25.56 33.82 -3.15
N ALA A 25 26.01 32.59 -3.37
CA ALA A 25 27.42 32.31 -3.61
C ALA A 25 27.95 33.02 -4.86
N GLY A 26 27.18 33.03 -5.96
CA GLY A 26 27.53 33.71 -7.18
C GLY A 26 27.71 35.22 -7.00
N TYR A 27 26.80 35.85 -6.26
CA TYR A 27 26.93 37.28 -5.91
C TYR A 27 28.23 37.58 -5.14
N PHE A 28 28.53 36.83 -4.09
CA PHE A 28 29.74 37.03 -3.28
C PHE A 28 31.03 36.77 -4.07
N ILE A 29 31.05 35.73 -4.89
CA ILE A 29 32.20 35.40 -5.72
C ILE A 29 32.46 36.55 -6.75
N LEU A 30 31.40 36.97 -7.45
CA LEU A 30 31.49 38.01 -8.47
C LEU A 30 31.94 39.36 -7.86
N HIS A 31 31.31 39.74 -6.74
CA HIS A 31 31.70 40.97 -6.01
C HIS A 31 33.17 40.91 -5.58
N ARG A 32 33.67 39.78 -5.07
CA ARG A 32 35.06 39.62 -4.69
C ARG A 32 36.04 39.69 -5.87
N VAL A 33 35.68 39.07 -7.01
CA VAL A 33 36.50 39.11 -8.22
C VAL A 33 36.62 40.51 -8.74
N ILE A 34 35.51 41.24 -8.87
CA ILE A 34 35.49 42.62 -9.39
C ILE A 34 36.23 43.55 -8.41
N MET A 35 36.06 43.43 -7.12
CA MET A 35 36.76 44.21 -6.12
C MET A 35 38.27 43.99 -6.19
N ASN A 36 38.75 42.76 -6.37
CA ASN A 36 40.15 42.45 -6.54
C ASN A 36 40.73 43.00 -7.83
N ALA A 37 40.00 42.88 -8.94
CA ALA A 37 40.40 43.46 -10.21
C ALA A 37 40.49 45.00 -10.16
N SER A 38 39.57 45.67 -9.45
CA SER A 38 39.66 47.13 -9.22
C SER A 38 40.86 47.52 -8.36
N LYS A 39 41.22 46.74 -7.35
CA LYS A 39 42.42 46.98 -6.54
C LYS A 39 43.72 46.85 -7.40
N GLU A 40 43.77 45.80 -8.23
CA GLU A 40 44.92 45.55 -9.12
C GLU A 40 45.06 46.66 -10.13
N SER A 41 43.96 47.10 -10.78
CA SER A 41 43.95 48.24 -11.71
C SER A 41 44.47 49.55 -11.06
N LEU A 42 44.08 49.84 -9.80
CA LEU A 42 44.57 51.00 -9.07
C LEU A 42 46.06 50.91 -8.77
N LEU A 43 46.63 49.74 -8.48
CA LEU A 43 48.06 49.54 -8.27
C LEU A 43 48.85 49.69 -9.58
N GLU A 44 48.32 49.21 -10.70
CA GLU A 44 48.95 49.47 -12.03
C GLU A 44 48.98 50.93 -12.36
N LYS A 45 47.84 51.64 -12.20
CA LYS A 45 47.74 53.09 -12.42
C LYS A 45 48.72 53.86 -11.53
N LYS A 46 48.86 53.42 -10.26
CA LYS A 46 49.86 53.99 -9.34
C LYS A 46 51.27 53.93 -9.93
N ASN A 47 51.67 52.73 -10.42
CA ASN A 47 53.03 52.57 -10.99
C ASN A 47 53.25 53.46 -12.22
N LEU A 48 52.26 53.56 -13.11
CA LEU A 48 52.34 54.45 -14.28
C LEU A 48 52.50 55.90 -13.88
N ILE A 49 51.78 56.39 -12.89
CA ILE A 49 51.85 57.75 -12.39
C ILE A 49 53.22 58.04 -11.73
N ILE A 50 53.74 57.12 -10.98
CA ILE A 50 55.08 57.25 -10.39
C ILE A 50 56.14 57.38 -11.51
N THR A 51 56.06 56.52 -12.53
CA THR A 51 56.98 56.59 -13.66
C THR A 51 56.86 57.95 -14.38
N GLN A 52 55.64 58.44 -14.65
CA GLN A 52 55.41 59.71 -15.28
C GLN A 52 55.98 60.88 -14.46
N ILE A 53 55.75 60.95 -13.16
CA ILE A 53 56.28 62.01 -12.28
C ILE A 53 57.82 61.96 -12.27
N THR A 54 58.43 60.78 -12.30
CA THR A 54 59.85 60.58 -12.30
C THR A 54 60.49 61.02 -13.60
N GLU A 55 59.85 60.83 -14.77
CA GLU A 55 60.39 61.12 -16.06
C GLU A 55 60.14 62.57 -16.52
N THR A 56 58.95 63.13 -16.26
CA THR A 56 58.55 64.44 -16.74
C THR A 56 58.61 65.54 -15.69
N GLY A 57 58.61 65.19 -14.40
CA GLY A 57 58.56 66.18 -13.32
C GLY A 57 57.20 66.88 -13.18
N GLU A 58 56.25 66.58 -14.05
CA GLU A 58 54.90 67.16 -14.02
C GLU A 58 53.98 66.34 -13.04
N ILE A 59 53.22 67.07 -12.25
CA ILE A 59 52.29 66.50 -11.29
C ILE A 59 50.89 66.40 -11.92
N PRO A 60 50.47 65.25 -12.38
CA PRO A 60 49.14 65.10 -12.94
C PRO A 60 48.10 65.20 -11.77
N ASN A 61 47.06 66.01 -12.02
CA ASN A 61 45.95 66.12 -11.05
C ASN A 61 44.65 66.08 -11.86
N LEU A 62 43.90 65.06 -11.65
CA LEU A 62 42.66 64.78 -12.38
C LEU A 62 41.56 64.45 -11.38
N TYR A 63 41.12 65.48 -10.65
CA TYR A 63 40.02 65.30 -9.69
C TYR A 63 38.71 64.85 -10.33
N PRO A 64 37.99 63.90 -9.80
CA PRO A 64 38.19 63.19 -8.52
C PRO A 64 39.08 61.95 -8.61
N VAL A 65 39.49 61.49 -9.81
CA VAL A 65 40.15 60.20 -10.05
C VAL A 65 41.58 60.15 -9.50
N LEU A 66 42.30 61.25 -9.63
CA LEU A 66 43.72 61.37 -9.21
C LEU A 66 43.93 62.67 -8.47
N GLU A 67 44.54 62.59 -7.30
CA GLU A 67 44.97 63.71 -6.50
C GLU A 67 46.38 63.45 -6.03
N VAL A 68 47.34 64.32 -6.45
CA VAL A 68 48.72 64.28 -6.06
C VAL A 68 49.08 65.59 -5.39
N LYS A 69 49.54 65.55 -4.15
CA LYS A 69 49.95 66.75 -3.38
C LYS A 69 51.38 66.57 -2.86
N LYS A 70 52.17 67.64 -2.96
CA LYS A 70 53.47 67.71 -2.26
C LYS A 70 53.25 67.84 -0.76
N THR A 71 54.04 67.13 0.05
CA THR A 71 53.97 67.18 1.51
C THR A 71 55.35 67.46 2.07
N ASP A 72 55.41 68.13 3.23
CA ASP A 72 56.69 68.51 3.87
C ASP A 72 57.31 67.35 4.70
N GLY A 73 56.77 66.16 4.59
CA GLY A 73 57.26 64.97 5.27
C GLY A 73 56.22 63.86 5.39
N LEU A 74 56.61 62.76 6.02
CA LEU A 74 55.73 61.60 6.25
C LEU A 74 54.65 61.94 7.30
N THR A 75 53.39 61.98 6.91
CA THR A 75 52.26 62.21 7.84
C THR A 75 51.83 60.94 8.58
N GLY A 76 52.47 59.79 8.28
CA GLY A 76 52.24 58.51 8.97
C GLY A 76 51.03 57.69 8.47
N HIS A 77 50.49 58.05 7.30
CA HIS A 77 49.39 57.30 6.74
C HIS A 77 49.90 56.05 5.99
N ALA A 78 49.61 54.89 6.51
CA ALA A 78 49.96 53.63 5.87
C ALA A 78 49.27 53.51 4.49
N ALA A 79 49.98 52.95 3.48
CA ALA A 79 49.42 52.64 2.17
C ALA A 79 48.22 51.66 2.34
N GLY A 80 47.07 52.00 1.75
CA GLY A 80 45.90 51.18 1.90
C GLY A 80 44.74 51.54 1.00
N PHE A 81 43.77 50.64 0.93
CA PHE A 81 42.53 50.84 0.21
C PHE A 81 41.42 51.23 1.20
N LYS A 82 40.63 52.21 0.84
CA LYS A 82 39.48 52.69 1.62
C LYS A 82 38.28 52.97 0.67
N MET A 83 37.08 52.63 1.13
CA MET A 83 35.86 53.07 0.45
C MET A 83 35.53 54.48 0.91
N ILE A 84 35.31 55.37 -0.06
CA ILE A 84 34.90 56.77 0.17
C ILE A 84 33.72 57.09 -0.70
N THR A 85 32.91 58.08 -0.30
CA THR A 85 31.81 58.56 -1.11
C THR A 85 32.14 60.00 -1.56
N ILE A 86 31.99 60.29 -2.84
CA ILE A 86 32.24 61.59 -3.43
C ILE A 86 30.95 62.08 -4.10
N GLU A 87 30.52 63.30 -3.77
CA GLU A 87 29.35 63.90 -4.45
C GLU A 87 29.75 64.32 -5.86
N ASN A 88 29.11 63.72 -6.84
CA ASN A 88 29.20 64.13 -8.26
C ASN A 88 28.40 65.42 -8.44
N LYS A 89 29.12 66.53 -8.67
CA LYS A 89 28.52 67.86 -8.81
C LYS A 89 27.60 67.99 -10.04
N ALA A 90 27.79 67.10 -11.06
CA ALA A 90 26.99 67.16 -12.27
C ALA A 90 25.64 66.45 -12.09
N GLU A 91 25.58 65.36 -11.34
CA GLU A 91 24.40 64.49 -11.18
C GLU A 91 23.73 64.63 -9.78
N LYS A 92 24.37 65.35 -8.86
CA LYS A 92 23.94 65.54 -7.44
C LYS A 92 23.75 64.21 -6.70
N GLU A 93 24.42 63.13 -7.14
CA GLU A 93 24.38 61.82 -6.49
C GLU A 93 25.73 61.54 -5.80
N ALA A 94 25.68 60.87 -4.70
CA ALA A 94 26.83 60.43 -3.92
C ALA A 94 27.31 59.07 -4.47
N GLU A 95 28.42 59.06 -5.17
CA GLU A 95 29.00 57.85 -5.77
C GLU A 95 30.05 57.22 -4.86
N PRO A 96 30.05 55.90 -4.74
CA PRO A 96 31.08 55.14 -4.00
C PRO A 96 32.35 55.01 -4.86
N TYR A 97 33.47 55.38 -4.29
CA TYR A 97 34.81 55.22 -4.89
C TYR A 97 35.68 54.31 -4.00
N LEU A 98 36.48 53.43 -4.63
CA LEU A 98 37.59 52.78 -4.03
C LEU A 98 38.83 53.70 -4.11
N GLU A 99 39.29 54.25 -3.00
CA GLU A 99 40.48 55.09 -2.89
C GLU A 99 41.65 54.20 -2.44
N TYR A 100 42.74 54.30 -3.20
CA TYR A 100 44.08 53.89 -2.77
C TYR A 100 44.88 55.10 -2.41
N SER A 101 45.39 55.16 -1.17
CA SER A 101 46.21 56.25 -0.69
C SER A 101 47.60 55.76 -0.30
N GLN A 102 48.61 56.47 -0.71
CA GLN A 102 50.02 56.17 -0.33
C GLN A 102 50.81 57.46 -0.31
N GLU A 103 51.70 57.60 0.72
CA GLU A 103 52.78 58.58 0.76
C GLU A 103 54.03 57.91 0.24
N LEU A 104 54.74 58.62 -0.67
CA LEU A 104 55.94 58.10 -1.29
C LEU A 104 56.92 59.23 -1.59
N MET A 105 58.20 58.94 -1.57
CA MET A 105 59.25 59.86 -1.91
C MET A 105 59.70 59.64 -3.36
N ILE A 106 59.63 60.68 -4.17
CA ILE A 106 60.12 60.69 -5.55
C ILE A 106 61.20 61.76 -5.66
N GLY A 107 62.45 61.34 -5.94
CA GLY A 107 63.61 62.23 -5.76
C GLY A 107 63.70 62.68 -4.31
N ASP A 108 63.88 64.00 -4.07
CA ASP A 108 63.98 64.58 -2.72
C ASP A 108 62.67 65.19 -2.20
N THR A 109 61.54 64.87 -2.81
CA THR A 109 60.25 65.45 -2.45
C THR A 109 59.23 64.37 -2.06
N TRP A 110 58.53 64.60 -0.93
CA TRP A 110 57.42 63.76 -0.52
C TRP A 110 56.14 64.11 -1.25
N TYR A 111 55.42 63.05 -1.67
CA TYR A 111 54.13 63.17 -2.35
C TYR A 111 53.07 62.34 -1.62
N SER A 112 51.89 62.89 -1.44
CA SER A 112 50.66 62.14 -1.08
C SER A 112 49.90 61.86 -2.36
N LEU A 113 49.81 60.57 -2.69
CA LEU A 113 49.10 60.05 -3.85
C LEU A 113 47.77 59.48 -3.41
N LYS A 114 46.64 59.95 -4.01
CA LYS A 114 45.32 59.39 -3.87
C LYS A 114 44.77 59.05 -5.24
N LEU A 115 44.53 57.76 -5.47
CA LEU A 115 43.93 57.21 -6.66
C LEU A 115 42.53 56.73 -6.33
N ARG A 116 41.57 57.11 -7.12
CA ARG A 116 40.16 56.74 -6.92
C ARG A 116 39.58 56.11 -8.18
N GLN A 117 38.79 55.09 -8.00
CA GLN A 117 38.02 54.44 -9.08
C GLN A 117 36.58 54.32 -8.67
N SER A 118 35.66 54.79 -9.49
CA SER A 118 34.25 54.64 -9.23
C SER A 118 33.90 53.13 -9.17
N ILE A 119 33.11 52.76 -8.20
CA ILE A 119 32.59 51.40 -8.05
C ILE A 119 31.15 51.33 -8.57
N PHE A 120 30.50 52.46 -8.80
CA PHE A 120 29.12 52.53 -9.25
C PHE A 120 28.88 51.72 -10.52
N GLU A 121 29.70 51.87 -11.55
CA GLU A 121 29.62 51.07 -12.78
C GLU A 121 29.89 49.58 -12.52
N ASN A 122 30.73 49.26 -11.56
CA ASN A 122 31.03 47.87 -11.19
C ASN A 122 29.90 47.22 -10.37
N GLU A 123 29.18 47.96 -9.54
CA GLU A 123 28.02 47.45 -8.78
C GLU A 123 26.86 47.10 -9.71
N ASP A 124 26.58 47.94 -10.72
CA ASP A 124 25.57 47.64 -11.72
C ASP A 124 25.93 46.38 -12.55
N LEU A 125 27.20 46.22 -12.95
CA LEU A 125 27.69 45.03 -13.63
C LEU A 125 27.54 43.78 -12.75
N VAL A 126 27.89 43.85 -11.44
CA VAL A 126 27.69 42.75 -10.49
C VAL A 126 26.23 42.37 -10.42
N LEU A 127 25.33 43.34 -10.35
CA LEU A 127 23.89 43.12 -10.26
C LEU A 127 23.34 42.49 -11.54
N ILE A 128 23.68 43.01 -12.70
CA ILE A 128 23.25 42.48 -14.03
C ILE A 128 23.75 41.06 -14.23
N LEU A 129 25.01 40.77 -13.94
CA LEU A 129 25.59 39.45 -14.06
C LEU A 129 24.97 38.47 -13.06
N SER A 130 24.76 38.88 -11.81
CA SER A 130 24.12 38.06 -10.79
C SER A 130 22.67 37.73 -11.16
N LEU A 131 21.93 38.72 -11.70
CA LEU A 131 20.55 38.50 -12.16
C LEU A 131 20.50 37.55 -13.38
N SER A 132 21.44 37.72 -14.33
CA SER A 132 21.52 36.83 -15.49
C SER A 132 21.82 35.38 -15.08
N PHE A 133 22.73 35.17 -14.15
CA PHE A 133 23.02 33.85 -13.56
C PHE A 133 21.79 33.25 -12.87
N PHE A 134 21.09 34.06 -12.07
CA PHE A 134 19.84 33.62 -11.40
C PHE A 134 18.79 33.18 -12.43
N ILE A 135 18.60 33.93 -13.51
CA ILE A 135 17.64 33.60 -14.56
C ILE A 135 18.03 32.29 -15.26
N ILE A 136 19.31 32.17 -15.66
CA ILE A 136 19.80 30.95 -16.35
C ILE A 136 19.61 29.71 -15.49
N ILE A 137 19.98 29.79 -14.21
CA ILE A 137 19.82 28.67 -13.27
C ILE A 137 18.32 28.36 -13.04
N SER A 138 17.47 29.37 -12.87
CA SER A 138 16.03 29.23 -12.72
C SER A 138 15.38 28.51 -13.90
N VAL A 139 15.72 28.92 -15.11
CA VAL A 139 15.23 28.32 -16.36
C VAL A 139 15.71 26.86 -16.47
N SER A 140 16.99 26.61 -16.22
CA SER A 140 17.58 25.27 -16.27
C SER A 140 16.90 24.33 -15.28
N LEU A 141 16.71 24.77 -14.02
CA LEU A 141 16.00 23.98 -13.00
C LEU A 141 14.52 23.75 -13.36
N GLY A 142 13.86 24.77 -13.93
CA GLY A 142 12.49 24.65 -14.42
C GLY A 142 12.37 23.58 -15.51
N ILE A 143 13.24 23.61 -16.51
CA ILE A 143 13.28 22.60 -17.58
C ILE A 143 13.51 21.20 -17.00
N THR A 144 14.49 21.05 -16.13
CA THR A 144 14.81 19.76 -15.48
C THR A 144 13.62 19.24 -14.66
N PHE A 145 12.93 20.11 -13.91
CA PHE A 145 11.73 19.76 -13.16
C PHE A 145 10.61 19.24 -14.08
N PHE A 146 10.33 19.92 -15.17
CA PHE A 146 9.29 19.53 -16.12
C PHE A 146 9.61 18.19 -16.82
N ILE A 147 10.87 17.99 -17.22
CA ILE A 147 11.32 16.72 -17.83
C ILE A 147 11.18 15.59 -16.81
N SER A 148 11.68 15.76 -15.59
CA SER A 148 11.60 14.78 -14.52
C SER A 148 10.15 14.42 -14.18
N ARG A 149 9.26 15.42 -14.10
CA ARG A 149 7.83 15.21 -13.84
C ARG A 149 7.15 14.39 -14.95
N LYS A 150 7.45 14.70 -16.22
CA LYS A 150 6.91 13.97 -17.37
C LYS A 150 7.39 12.52 -17.39
N MET A 151 8.69 12.31 -17.20
CA MET A 151 9.30 10.97 -17.17
C MET A 151 8.76 10.11 -16.01
N ASN A 152 8.70 10.66 -14.80
CA ASN A 152 8.13 9.97 -13.66
C ASN A 152 6.67 9.56 -13.88
N ARG A 153 5.86 10.44 -14.50
CA ARG A 153 4.45 10.10 -14.77
C ARG A 153 4.31 8.91 -15.72
N THR A 154 5.15 8.85 -16.75
CA THR A 154 5.11 7.75 -17.73
C THR A 154 5.56 6.43 -17.10
N ILE A 155 6.67 6.45 -16.36
CA ILE A 155 7.22 5.25 -15.68
C ILE A 155 6.22 4.65 -14.69
N TRP A 156 5.57 5.49 -13.89
CA TRP A 156 4.63 5.03 -12.87
C TRP A 156 3.25 4.64 -13.42
N ALA A 157 2.86 5.13 -14.60
CA ALA A 157 1.60 4.75 -15.20
C ALA A 157 1.56 3.25 -15.54
N ASP A 158 2.63 2.71 -16.14
CA ASP A 158 2.74 1.28 -16.45
C ASP A 158 2.69 0.43 -15.19
N PHE A 159 3.38 0.87 -14.13
CA PHE A 159 3.36 0.17 -12.84
C PHE A 159 1.96 0.15 -12.20
N GLU A 160 1.25 1.29 -12.19
CA GLU A 160 -0.10 1.41 -11.61
C GLU A 160 -1.10 0.53 -12.37
N THR A 161 -1.01 0.50 -13.71
CA THR A 161 -1.82 -0.39 -14.56
C THR A 161 -1.59 -1.87 -14.23
N ASN A 162 -0.32 -2.27 -14.08
CA ASN A 162 0.03 -3.63 -13.72
C ASN A 162 -0.44 -4.00 -12.30
N LEU A 163 -0.35 -3.06 -11.36
CA LEU A 163 -0.84 -3.25 -9.99
C LEU A 163 -2.36 -3.48 -9.97
N GLU A 164 -3.12 -2.65 -10.70
CA GLU A 164 -4.58 -2.82 -10.83
C GLU A 164 -4.95 -4.16 -11.47
N ALA A 165 -4.18 -4.61 -12.47
CA ALA A 165 -4.39 -5.92 -13.09
C ALA A 165 -4.18 -7.08 -12.09
N VAL A 166 -3.17 -6.96 -11.21
CA VAL A 166 -2.91 -7.95 -10.15
C VAL A 166 -3.98 -7.91 -9.07
N GLU A 167 -4.43 -6.72 -8.63
CA GLU A 167 -5.47 -6.57 -7.61
C GLU A 167 -6.81 -7.16 -8.05
N ASN A 168 -7.14 -7.02 -9.34
CA ASN A 168 -8.39 -7.53 -9.92
C ASN A 168 -8.28 -8.98 -10.42
N PHE A 169 -7.10 -9.61 -10.28
CA PHE A 169 -6.89 -10.96 -10.77
C PHE A 169 -7.68 -12.00 -9.96
N ASN A 170 -8.46 -12.82 -10.67
CA ASN A 170 -9.27 -13.88 -10.06
C ASN A 170 -8.77 -15.26 -10.51
N PHE A 171 -8.25 -16.05 -9.58
CA PHE A 171 -7.75 -17.40 -9.83
C PHE A 171 -8.81 -18.38 -10.37
N ALA A 172 -10.09 -18.18 -10.04
CA ALA A 172 -11.18 -19.01 -10.51
C ALA A 172 -11.61 -18.70 -11.97
N GLY A 173 -11.08 -17.61 -12.54
CA GLY A 173 -11.28 -17.24 -13.93
C GLY A 173 -10.32 -17.97 -14.87
N ASN A 174 -10.75 -18.20 -16.11
CA ASN A 174 -9.90 -18.86 -17.11
C ASN A 174 -8.90 -17.88 -17.77
N THR A 175 -8.92 -16.62 -17.43
CA THR A 175 -8.08 -15.56 -17.98
C THR A 175 -6.65 -15.63 -17.41
N ARG A 176 -5.66 -15.54 -18.30
CA ARG A 176 -4.26 -15.31 -17.92
C ARG A 176 -4.10 -13.85 -17.49
N ILE A 177 -3.27 -13.59 -16.50
CA ILE A 177 -2.88 -12.21 -16.20
C ILE A 177 -1.94 -11.73 -17.31
N GLU A 178 -2.30 -10.63 -17.95
CA GLU A 178 -1.46 -9.98 -18.95
C GLU A 178 -0.99 -8.66 -18.38
N LEU A 179 0.32 -8.56 -18.13
CA LEU A 179 0.95 -7.35 -17.61
C LEU A 179 1.58 -6.56 -18.75
N THR A 180 1.43 -5.24 -18.69
CA THR A 180 2.03 -4.34 -19.67
C THR A 180 3.54 -4.31 -19.51
N LYS A 181 4.28 -4.43 -20.62
CA LYS A 181 5.74 -4.28 -20.62
C LYS A 181 6.11 -2.87 -20.18
N SER A 182 7.02 -2.78 -19.22
CA SER A 182 7.59 -1.52 -18.78
C SER A 182 8.93 -1.26 -19.46
N ASN A 183 9.25 0.02 -19.71
CA ASN A 183 10.56 0.44 -20.17
C ASN A 183 11.61 0.45 -19.05
N VAL A 184 11.22 0.13 -17.81
CA VAL A 184 12.10 -0.03 -16.64
C VAL A 184 12.35 -1.52 -16.42
N GLU A 185 13.60 -1.93 -16.49
CA GLU A 185 14.01 -3.34 -16.43
C GLU A 185 13.54 -4.05 -15.14
N GLU A 186 13.61 -3.34 -14.00
CA GLU A 186 13.15 -3.86 -12.71
C GLU A 186 11.65 -4.13 -12.70
N PHE A 187 10.86 -3.26 -13.31
CA PHE A 187 9.42 -3.43 -13.40
C PHE A 187 9.04 -4.55 -14.36
N ASP A 188 9.72 -4.65 -15.50
CA ASP A 188 9.53 -5.74 -16.45
C ASP A 188 9.92 -7.10 -15.86
N ARG A 189 11.00 -7.14 -15.07
CA ARG A 189 11.40 -8.31 -14.31
C ARG A 189 10.37 -8.69 -13.25
N LEU A 190 9.85 -7.70 -12.51
CA LEU A 190 8.80 -7.93 -11.51
C LEU A 190 7.53 -8.48 -12.17
N SER A 191 7.10 -7.91 -13.29
CA SER A 191 5.93 -8.38 -14.05
C SER A 191 6.09 -9.84 -14.47
N ARG A 192 7.23 -10.23 -15.01
CA ARG A 192 7.52 -11.64 -15.37
C ARG A 192 7.49 -12.59 -14.17
N VAL A 193 8.01 -12.17 -13.02
CA VAL A 193 7.94 -12.98 -11.79
C VAL A 193 6.51 -13.17 -11.34
N ILE A 194 5.69 -12.10 -11.38
CA ILE A 194 4.25 -12.16 -11.02
C ILE A 194 3.49 -13.08 -11.99
N GLU A 195 3.70 -12.96 -13.30
CA GLU A 195 3.09 -13.82 -14.29
C GLU A 195 3.42 -15.30 -14.04
N ASN A 196 4.69 -15.63 -13.82
CA ASN A 196 5.12 -16.98 -13.53
C ASN A 196 4.53 -17.54 -12.23
N LEU A 197 4.48 -16.72 -11.18
CA LEU A 197 3.86 -17.11 -9.90
C LEU A 197 2.35 -17.34 -10.04
N THR A 198 1.66 -16.48 -10.78
CA THR A 198 0.22 -16.63 -11.01
C THR A 198 -0.10 -17.85 -11.88
N GLU A 199 0.71 -18.15 -12.89
CA GLU A 199 0.59 -19.39 -13.68
C GLU A 199 0.79 -20.64 -12.81
N LYS A 200 1.84 -20.66 -12.00
CA LYS A 200 2.10 -21.79 -11.09
C LYS A 200 0.97 -21.98 -10.08
N LEU A 201 0.53 -20.91 -9.42
CA LEU A 201 -0.60 -20.96 -8.49
C LEU A 201 -1.88 -21.46 -9.17
N LYS A 202 -2.11 -21.06 -10.42
CA LYS A 202 -3.25 -21.52 -11.20
C LYS A 202 -3.15 -23.01 -11.53
N ALA A 203 -1.99 -23.48 -11.93
CA ALA A 203 -1.74 -24.91 -12.19
C ALA A 203 -1.95 -25.76 -10.92
N ASP A 204 -1.41 -25.31 -9.78
CA ASP A 204 -1.57 -25.96 -8.48
C ASP A 204 -3.06 -26.00 -8.05
N TYR A 205 -3.80 -24.90 -8.28
CA TYR A 205 -5.24 -24.83 -8.00
C TYR A 205 -6.04 -25.84 -8.85
N TYR A 206 -5.78 -25.92 -10.15
CA TYR A 206 -6.48 -26.88 -11.03
C TYR A 206 -6.11 -28.32 -10.72
N SER A 207 -4.83 -28.60 -10.44
CA SER A 207 -4.40 -29.94 -10.01
C SER A 207 -5.09 -30.37 -8.71
N LEU A 208 -5.17 -29.50 -7.73
CA LEU A 208 -5.86 -29.78 -6.47
C LEU A 208 -7.37 -29.96 -6.66
N LYS A 209 -7.99 -29.17 -7.57
CA LYS A 209 -9.39 -29.32 -7.93
C LYS A 209 -9.66 -30.68 -8.56
N GLU A 210 -8.88 -31.05 -9.57
CA GLU A 210 -8.99 -32.32 -10.27
C GLU A 210 -8.75 -33.51 -9.33
N PHE A 211 -7.71 -33.42 -8.49
CA PHE A 211 -7.46 -34.43 -7.46
C PHE A 211 -8.64 -34.60 -6.53
N THR A 212 -9.25 -33.50 -6.09
CA THR A 212 -10.40 -33.55 -5.15
C THR A 212 -11.63 -34.16 -5.81
N GLU A 213 -11.90 -33.83 -7.07
CA GLU A 213 -13.01 -34.38 -7.86
C GLU A 213 -12.80 -35.87 -8.13
N ASN A 214 -11.61 -36.27 -8.58
CA ASN A 214 -11.29 -37.67 -8.87
C ASN A 214 -11.29 -38.53 -7.60
N ALA A 215 -10.65 -38.08 -6.52
CA ALA A 215 -10.67 -38.79 -5.25
C ALA A 215 -12.09 -39.02 -4.70
N SER A 216 -12.99 -38.04 -4.94
CA SER A 216 -14.41 -38.19 -4.59
C SER A 216 -15.04 -39.38 -5.26
N HIS A 217 -14.92 -39.48 -6.58
CA HIS A 217 -15.51 -40.56 -7.38
C HIS A 217 -14.85 -41.92 -7.11
N GLU A 218 -13.50 -41.93 -7.03
CA GLU A 218 -12.73 -43.16 -6.80
C GLU A 218 -12.98 -43.79 -5.43
N ILE A 219 -13.38 -43.04 -4.42
CA ILE A 219 -13.73 -43.56 -3.10
C ILE A 219 -15.23 -43.87 -2.99
N GLN A 220 -16.11 -43.08 -3.61
CA GLN A 220 -17.55 -43.32 -3.55
C GLN A 220 -17.96 -44.63 -4.24
N THR A 221 -17.35 -44.94 -5.38
CA THR A 221 -17.70 -46.14 -6.17
C THR A 221 -17.51 -47.44 -5.37
N PRO A 222 -16.31 -47.76 -4.82
CA PRO A 222 -16.14 -48.99 -4.05
C PRO A 222 -16.99 -49.04 -2.76
N LEU A 223 -17.22 -47.88 -2.10
CA LEU A 223 -18.10 -47.82 -0.95
C LEU A 223 -19.54 -48.14 -1.29
N SER A 224 -20.04 -47.64 -2.45
CA SER A 224 -21.40 -47.93 -2.92
C SER A 224 -21.55 -49.43 -3.27
N VAL A 225 -20.54 -50.00 -3.93
CA VAL A 225 -20.54 -51.46 -4.21
C VAL A 225 -20.51 -52.27 -2.95
N ALA A 226 -19.68 -51.89 -1.95
CA ALA A 226 -19.63 -52.57 -0.68
C ALA A 226 -20.97 -52.50 0.11
N LEU A 227 -21.63 -51.33 0.06
CA LEU A 227 -22.95 -51.16 0.67
C LEU A 227 -24.02 -52.02 0.00
N LEU A 228 -24.05 -52.06 -1.34
CA LEU A 228 -24.97 -52.88 -2.12
C LEU A 228 -24.81 -54.38 -1.79
N ASN A 229 -23.56 -54.86 -1.77
CA ASN A 229 -23.28 -56.25 -1.42
C ASN A 229 -23.70 -56.59 0.02
N MET A 230 -23.51 -55.66 0.98
CA MET A 230 -23.97 -55.86 2.34
C MET A 230 -25.48 -55.81 2.48
N ASP A 231 -26.16 -54.95 1.71
CA ASP A 231 -27.65 -54.91 1.67
C ASP A 231 -28.19 -56.21 1.03
N GLU A 232 -27.53 -56.80 0.05
CA GLU A 232 -27.87 -58.08 -0.54
C GLU A 232 -27.71 -59.24 0.48
N VAL A 233 -26.62 -59.21 1.26
CA VAL A 233 -26.41 -60.18 2.38
C VAL A 233 -27.54 -60.07 3.42
N LEU A 234 -28.02 -58.87 3.74
CA LEU A 234 -29.15 -58.69 4.67
C LEU A 234 -30.48 -59.29 4.19
N GLN A 235 -30.64 -59.51 2.88
CA GLN A 235 -31.86 -60.13 2.29
C GLN A 235 -31.82 -61.65 2.37
N GLN A 236 -30.70 -62.26 2.76
CA GLN A 236 -30.58 -63.71 2.94
C GLN A 236 -31.07 -64.11 4.32
N ASP A 237 -31.34 -65.40 4.49
CA ASP A 237 -31.75 -66.01 5.75
C ASP A 237 -30.53 -66.11 6.69
N LEU A 238 -30.35 -65.12 7.57
CA LEU A 238 -29.19 -64.97 8.45
C LEU A 238 -29.53 -65.39 9.88
N ASN A 239 -28.60 -66.02 10.57
CA ASN A 239 -28.71 -66.12 12.00
C ASN A 239 -28.54 -64.77 12.70
N GLU A 240 -29.02 -64.64 13.92
CA GLU A 240 -29.02 -63.38 14.70
C GLU A 240 -27.63 -62.76 14.82
N GLU A 241 -26.59 -63.57 15.01
CA GLU A 241 -25.23 -63.05 15.16
C GLU A 241 -24.70 -62.46 13.84
N THR A 242 -24.91 -63.12 12.71
CA THR A 242 -24.50 -62.67 11.38
C THR A 242 -25.29 -61.44 10.97
N PHE A 243 -26.60 -61.41 11.23
CA PHE A 243 -27.42 -60.20 11.00
C PHE A 243 -26.89 -59.00 11.78
N ALA A 244 -26.61 -59.13 13.08
CA ALA A 244 -26.07 -58.04 13.89
C ALA A 244 -24.72 -57.54 13.39
N LYS A 245 -23.83 -58.45 12.98
CA LYS A 245 -22.51 -58.12 12.40
C LYS A 245 -22.65 -57.37 11.05
N THR A 246 -23.55 -57.81 10.18
CA THR A 246 -23.82 -57.20 8.88
C THR A 246 -24.39 -55.79 9.05
N VAL A 247 -25.36 -55.59 9.93
CA VAL A 247 -25.90 -54.27 10.26
C VAL A 247 -24.82 -53.34 10.80
N THR A 248 -23.89 -53.86 11.61
CA THR A 248 -22.77 -53.08 12.13
C THR A 248 -21.82 -52.68 11.03
N ALA A 249 -21.49 -53.58 10.07
CA ALA A 249 -20.65 -53.30 8.91
C ALA A 249 -21.29 -52.23 8.01
N ILE A 250 -22.59 -52.36 7.71
CA ILE A 250 -23.31 -51.32 6.92
C ILE A 250 -23.25 -49.96 7.59
N ARG A 251 -23.46 -49.89 8.91
CA ARG A 251 -23.34 -48.61 9.66
C ARG A 251 -21.96 -48.04 9.55
N ALA A 252 -20.92 -48.87 9.65
CA ALA A 252 -19.52 -48.41 9.48
C ALA A 252 -19.22 -47.90 8.07
N LEU A 253 -19.70 -48.59 7.02
CA LEU A 253 -19.54 -48.15 5.61
C LEU A 253 -20.31 -46.86 5.32
N LYS A 254 -21.57 -46.75 5.76
CA LYS A 254 -22.37 -45.52 5.66
C LYS A 254 -21.66 -44.34 6.35
N ARG A 255 -21.10 -44.61 7.51
CA ARG A 255 -20.31 -43.66 8.27
C ARG A 255 -19.07 -43.22 7.48
N LEU A 256 -18.29 -44.15 6.91
CA LEU A 256 -17.10 -43.82 6.11
C LEU A 256 -17.47 -43.00 4.88
N SER A 257 -18.58 -43.36 4.20
CA SER A 257 -19.11 -42.58 3.06
C SER A 257 -19.42 -41.13 3.43
N SER A 258 -20.15 -40.91 4.52
CA SER A 258 -20.47 -39.55 4.97
C SER A 258 -19.25 -38.74 5.42
N LEU A 259 -18.26 -39.42 6.04
CA LEU A 259 -16.98 -38.76 6.37
C LEU A 259 -16.24 -38.28 5.11
N ASN A 260 -16.11 -39.20 4.15
CA ASN A 260 -15.44 -38.88 2.89
C ASN A 260 -16.12 -37.71 2.15
N GLN A 261 -17.45 -37.73 2.01
CA GLN A 261 -18.21 -36.63 1.43
C GLN A 261 -17.97 -35.30 2.14
N SER A 262 -17.96 -35.33 3.50
CA SER A 262 -17.72 -34.13 4.30
C SER A 262 -16.30 -33.57 4.12
N LEU A 263 -15.27 -34.44 4.02
CA LEU A 263 -13.88 -34.03 3.78
C LEU A 263 -13.69 -33.39 2.42
N ILE A 264 -14.26 -34.04 1.37
CA ILE A 264 -14.20 -33.54 0.00
C ILE A 264 -14.91 -32.17 -0.11
N LEU A 265 -16.06 -32.06 0.51
CA LEU A 265 -16.81 -30.82 0.56
C LEU A 265 -16.03 -29.68 1.24
N LEU A 266 -15.39 -29.97 2.38
CA LEU A 266 -14.50 -29.02 3.04
C LEU A 266 -13.36 -28.59 2.11
N ALA A 267 -12.73 -29.52 1.39
CA ALA A 267 -11.69 -29.23 0.42
C ALA A 267 -12.22 -28.34 -0.72
N LYS A 268 -13.41 -28.62 -1.25
CA LYS A 268 -14.06 -27.77 -2.28
C LYS A 268 -14.35 -26.35 -1.80
N ILE A 269 -14.83 -26.19 -0.56
CA ILE A 269 -15.08 -24.88 0.05
C ILE A 269 -13.76 -24.14 0.29
N GLU A 270 -12.72 -24.81 0.81
CA GLU A 270 -11.39 -24.24 1.02
C GLU A 270 -10.77 -23.72 -0.26
N ASN A 271 -10.95 -24.43 -1.34
CA ASN A 271 -10.44 -24.06 -2.67
C ASN A 271 -11.38 -23.11 -3.44
N ARG A 272 -12.40 -22.56 -2.79
CA ARG A 272 -13.36 -21.59 -3.38
C ARG A 272 -13.98 -22.10 -4.69
N GLN A 273 -14.26 -23.39 -4.79
CA GLN A 273 -14.84 -23.99 -6.01
C GLN A 273 -16.31 -23.65 -6.23
N PHE A 274 -16.99 -23.12 -5.20
CA PHE A 274 -18.36 -22.64 -5.27
C PHE A 274 -18.41 -21.17 -5.65
N LYS A 275 -18.97 -20.84 -6.82
CA LYS A 275 -19.16 -19.44 -7.24
C LYS A 275 -20.49 -18.93 -6.72
N ALA A 276 -20.48 -17.80 -6.01
CA ALA A 276 -21.70 -17.11 -5.59
C ALA A 276 -22.23 -16.28 -6.77
N GLU A 277 -23.24 -16.77 -7.46
CA GLU A 277 -23.77 -16.14 -8.69
C GLU A 277 -24.92 -15.17 -8.41
N ARG A 278 -25.73 -15.44 -7.38
CA ARG A 278 -26.95 -14.67 -7.07
C ARG A 278 -27.18 -14.52 -5.56
N GLU A 279 -28.04 -13.57 -5.21
CA GLU A 279 -28.55 -13.43 -3.85
C GLU A 279 -29.58 -14.50 -3.54
N ILE A 280 -29.37 -15.26 -2.47
CA ILE A 280 -30.26 -16.30 -1.97
C ILE A 280 -30.97 -15.79 -0.71
N SER A 281 -32.28 -16.03 -0.61
CA SER A 281 -33.06 -15.80 0.60
C SER A 281 -32.87 -16.96 1.56
N LEU A 282 -32.02 -16.77 2.57
CA LEU A 282 -31.83 -17.78 3.62
C LEU A 282 -33.11 -17.99 4.43
N THR A 283 -33.91 -16.93 4.64
CA THR A 283 -35.23 -17.00 5.29
C THR A 283 -36.19 -17.89 4.52
N GLY A 284 -36.19 -17.78 3.18
CA GLY A 284 -37.01 -18.64 2.31
C GLY A 284 -36.57 -20.12 2.38
N LEU A 285 -35.25 -20.37 2.37
CA LEU A 285 -34.68 -21.71 2.52
C LEU A 285 -35.02 -22.34 3.89
N ILE A 286 -34.97 -21.57 4.98
CA ILE A 286 -35.37 -22.04 6.32
C ILE A 286 -36.80 -22.59 6.26
N LYS A 287 -37.76 -21.86 5.69
CA LYS A 287 -39.18 -22.32 5.57
C LYS A 287 -39.30 -23.63 4.80
N SER A 288 -38.50 -23.80 3.75
CA SER A 288 -38.46 -25.06 3.00
C SER A 288 -37.90 -26.19 3.85
N LYS A 289 -36.76 -25.95 4.53
CA LYS A 289 -36.11 -26.96 5.39
C LYS A 289 -36.95 -27.35 6.57
N LEU A 290 -37.66 -26.45 7.20
CA LEU A 290 -38.53 -26.81 8.33
C LEU A 290 -39.64 -27.82 7.88
N ARG A 291 -40.16 -27.71 6.66
CA ARG A 291 -41.08 -28.70 6.10
C ARG A 291 -40.43 -30.06 5.84
N GLU A 292 -39.15 -30.06 5.41
CA GLU A 292 -38.40 -31.31 5.21
C GLU A 292 -38.12 -32.04 6.53
N PHE A 293 -37.89 -31.30 7.61
CA PHE A 293 -37.60 -31.84 8.92
C PHE A 293 -38.83 -32.16 9.80
N ASP A 294 -40.04 -31.85 9.32
CA ASP A 294 -41.31 -31.94 10.06
C ASP A 294 -41.49 -33.35 10.70
N SER A 295 -41.41 -34.40 9.88
CA SER A 295 -41.50 -35.77 10.36
C SER A 295 -40.42 -36.16 11.42
N LEU A 296 -39.24 -35.55 11.35
CA LEU A 296 -38.17 -35.82 12.30
C LEU A 296 -38.41 -35.05 13.62
N LEU A 297 -38.96 -33.85 13.55
CA LEU A 297 -39.40 -33.08 14.71
C LEU A 297 -40.51 -33.81 15.46
N ASP A 298 -41.52 -34.31 14.73
CA ASP A 298 -42.64 -35.11 15.29
C ASP A 298 -42.13 -36.39 15.97
N SER A 299 -41.22 -37.12 15.33
CA SER A 299 -40.68 -38.39 15.87
C SER A 299 -39.97 -38.21 17.22
N LYS A 300 -39.43 -37.02 17.50
CA LYS A 300 -38.79 -36.65 18.76
C LYS A 300 -39.68 -35.81 19.68
N ASN A 301 -40.93 -35.53 19.30
CA ASN A 301 -41.84 -34.62 20.02
C ASN A 301 -41.20 -33.28 20.34
N LEU A 302 -40.49 -32.69 19.36
CA LEU A 302 -39.80 -31.39 19.53
C LEU A 302 -40.76 -30.24 19.28
N GLU A 303 -40.78 -29.27 20.18
CA GLU A 303 -41.50 -28.01 20.00
C GLU A 303 -40.63 -27.04 19.19
N LEU A 304 -41.09 -26.63 18.01
CA LEU A 304 -40.41 -25.66 17.16
C LEU A 304 -41.11 -24.30 17.22
N GLN A 305 -40.38 -23.27 17.61
CA GLN A 305 -40.80 -21.86 17.56
C GLN A 305 -39.99 -21.13 16.49
N TYR A 306 -40.63 -20.73 15.41
CA TYR A 306 -40.01 -19.95 14.36
C TYR A 306 -40.53 -18.50 14.34
N THR A 307 -39.64 -17.54 14.47
CA THR A 307 -39.92 -16.10 14.40
C THR A 307 -39.17 -15.49 13.23
N GLU A 308 -39.91 -14.89 12.31
CA GLU A 308 -39.36 -14.12 11.21
C GLU A 308 -39.50 -12.62 11.51
N GLU A 309 -38.40 -11.95 11.86
CA GLU A 309 -38.38 -10.51 12.08
C GLU A 309 -38.16 -9.76 10.76
N SER A 310 -37.31 -10.29 9.90
CA SER A 310 -37.04 -9.75 8.57
C SER A 310 -36.30 -10.75 7.68
N GLU A 311 -36.31 -10.52 6.37
CA GLU A 311 -35.66 -11.39 5.40
C GLU A 311 -34.13 -11.22 5.44
N PHE A 312 -33.41 -12.35 5.50
CA PHE A 312 -31.97 -12.41 5.36
C PHE A 312 -31.58 -12.91 3.96
N ARG A 313 -31.03 -12.02 3.15
CA ARG A 313 -30.51 -12.35 1.83
C ARG A 313 -28.97 -12.32 1.83
N LEU A 314 -28.37 -13.29 1.17
CA LEU A 314 -26.91 -13.45 1.11
C LEU A 314 -26.48 -13.82 -0.31
N LYS A 315 -25.38 -13.24 -0.79
CA LYS A 315 -24.73 -13.66 -2.02
C LYS A 315 -23.89 -14.91 -1.74
N ILE A 316 -24.45 -16.07 -2.03
CA ILE A 316 -23.86 -17.37 -1.75
C ILE A 316 -24.30 -18.38 -2.80
N HIS A 317 -23.53 -19.46 -3.01
CA HIS A 317 -23.96 -20.59 -3.81
C HIS A 317 -25.13 -21.32 -3.12
N GLU A 318 -26.16 -21.71 -3.88
CA GLU A 318 -27.38 -22.31 -3.34
C GLU A 318 -27.10 -23.57 -2.51
N GLU A 319 -26.22 -24.44 -3.00
CA GLU A 319 -25.80 -25.66 -2.32
C GLU A 319 -25.12 -25.38 -0.97
N LEU A 320 -24.31 -24.31 -0.88
CA LEU A 320 -23.66 -23.92 0.38
C LEU A 320 -24.66 -23.34 1.39
N ALA A 321 -25.66 -22.59 0.89
CA ALA A 321 -26.74 -22.07 1.73
C ALA A 321 -27.59 -23.22 2.31
N ASP A 322 -27.95 -24.18 1.47
CA ASP A 322 -28.67 -25.38 1.86
C ASP A 322 -27.88 -26.19 2.90
N LEU A 323 -26.61 -26.41 2.65
CA LEU A 323 -25.72 -27.14 3.53
C LEU A 323 -25.51 -26.45 4.91
N LEU A 324 -25.38 -25.12 4.91
CA LEU A 324 -25.28 -24.31 6.12
C LEU A 324 -26.49 -24.54 7.02
N LEU A 325 -27.69 -24.42 6.44
CA LEU A 325 -28.93 -24.57 7.19
C LEU A 325 -29.18 -26.02 7.63
N ASN A 326 -28.91 -26.98 6.74
CA ASN A 326 -29.01 -28.43 7.08
C ASN A 326 -28.14 -28.80 8.25
N ASN A 327 -26.87 -28.35 8.28
CA ASN A 327 -25.98 -28.66 9.38
C ASN A 327 -26.44 -28.03 10.72
N LEU A 328 -26.93 -26.81 10.69
CA LEU A 328 -27.40 -26.12 11.89
C LEU A 328 -28.71 -26.73 12.41
N LEU A 329 -29.68 -26.98 11.52
CA LEU A 329 -30.98 -27.56 11.87
C LEU A 329 -30.84 -29.01 12.33
N SER A 330 -30.11 -29.83 11.57
CA SER A 330 -29.86 -31.24 12.00
C SER A 330 -29.11 -31.34 13.32
N ASN A 331 -28.19 -30.39 13.57
CA ASN A 331 -27.50 -30.30 14.86
C ASN A 331 -28.51 -30.00 16.00
N ALA A 332 -29.37 -29.00 15.80
CA ALA A 332 -30.39 -28.61 16.78
C ALA A 332 -31.41 -29.73 17.08
N ILE A 333 -31.73 -30.55 16.09
CA ILE A 333 -32.67 -31.69 16.22
C ILE A 333 -31.96 -32.88 16.85
N ASN A 334 -30.77 -33.27 16.35
CA ASN A 334 -30.11 -34.51 16.79
C ASN A 334 -29.58 -34.44 18.21
N HIS A 335 -29.10 -33.25 18.63
CA HIS A 335 -28.56 -33.03 19.99
C HIS A 335 -29.60 -32.52 21.00
N ASN A 336 -30.90 -32.61 20.65
CA ASN A 336 -31.99 -32.25 21.54
C ASN A 336 -32.47 -33.44 22.37
N TYR A 337 -33.11 -33.14 23.49
CA TYR A 337 -33.84 -34.12 24.26
C TYR A 337 -35.17 -34.51 23.58
N GLN A 338 -35.69 -35.69 23.91
CA GLN A 338 -37.06 -36.06 23.58
C GLN A 338 -38.02 -35.07 24.26
N GLY A 339 -38.93 -34.46 23.52
CA GLY A 339 -39.84 -33.44 24.07
C GLY A 339 -39.19 -32.08 24.34
N GLY A 340 -37.99 -31.85 23.78
CA GLY A 340 -37.26 -30.57 23.90
C GLY A 340 -37.81 -29.48 23.02
N ASN A 341 -37.15 -28.33 23.04
CA ASN A 341 -37.57 -27.13 22.30
C ASN A 341 -36.47 -26.64 21.36
N ILE A 342 -36.88 -26.13 20.18
CA ILE A 342 -36.01 -25.41 19.20
C ILE A 342 -36.62 -24.05 18.95
N GLN A 343 -35.82 -23.01 19.16
CA GLN A 343 -36.16 -21.63 18.81
C GLN A 343 -35.30 -21.15 17.66
N LEU A 344 -35.93 -20.71 16.58
CA LEU A 344 -35.30 -20.20 15.40
C LEU A 344 -35.77 -18.77 15.13
N VAL A 345 -34.82 -17.84 14.98
CA VAL A 345 -35.09 -16.44 14.68
C VAL A 345 -34.32 -16.06 13.41
N SER A 346 -35.04 -15.45 12.44
CA SER A 346 -34.45 -14.89 11.23
C SER A 346 -34.63 -13.37 11.25
N ALA A 347 -33.53 -12.65 11.25
CA ALA A 347 -33.45 -11.19 11.17
C ALA A 347 -32.62 -10.75 9.98
N ARG A 348 -32.59 -9.46 9.64
CA ARG A 348 -31.94 -8.90 8.43
C ARG A 348 -30.47 -9.30 8.25
N ASN A 349 -29.73 -9.46 9.35
CA ASN A 349 -28.29 -9.74 9.33
C ASN A 349 -27.93 -10.95 10.21
N GLU A 350 -28.88 -11.68 10.74
CA GLU A 350 -28.66 -12.77 11.67
C GLU A 350 -29.69 -13.90 11.49
N ILE A 351 -29.21 -15.15 11.55
CA ILE A 351 -30.01 -16.33 11.80
C ILE A 351 -29.53 -16.92 13.10
N LYS A 352 -30.44 -17.08 14.04
CA LYS A 352 -30.17 -17.65 15.35
C LYS A 352 -30.98 -18.90 15.57
N ILE A 353 -30.31 -20.00 15.96
CA ILE A 353 -30.92 -21.28 16.24
C ILE A 353 -30.52 -21.70 17.66
N CYS A 354 -31.48 -21.84 18.55
CA CYS A 354 -31.29 -22.28 19.92
C CYS A 354 -32.03 -23.56 20.14
N ASN A 355 -31.39 -24.55 20.77
CA ASN A 355 -32.00 -25.81 21.16
C ASN A 355 -31.70 -26.18 22.61
N THR A 356 -32.62 -26.90 23.24
CA THR A 356 -32.34 -27.63 24.47
C THR A 356 -31.42 -28.82 24.18
N GLY A 357 -30.61 -29.26 25.12
CA GLY A 357 -29.67 -30.37 24.90
C GLY A 357 -28.75 -30.57 26.11
N ASP A 358 -27.91 -31.61 26.05
CA ASP A 358 -26.97 -31.91 27.14
C ASP A 358 -25.96 -30.76 27.32
N PRO A 359 -25.98 -30.08 28.48
CA PRO A 359 -25.06 -28.98 28.74
C PRO A 359 -23.58 -29.37 28.69
N ASN A 360 -23.20 -30.63 28.74
CA ASN A 360 -21.82 -31.08 28.73
C ASN A 360 -21.34 -31.55 27.33
N SER A 361 -22.21 -31.51 26.30
CA SER A 361 -21.91 -32.08 25.00
C SER A 361 -20.91 -31.24 24.15
N LEU A 362 -20.81 -29.92 24.41
CA LEU A 362 -20.01 -29.01 23.59
C LEU A 362 -19.42 -27.87 24.43
N THR A 363 -18.17 -27.46 24.14
CA THR A 363 -17.55 -26.25 24.70
C THR A 363 -17.43 -25.17 23.65
N VAL A 364 -17.38 -23.89 24.07
CA VAL A 364 -17.28 -22.74 23.15
C VAL A 364 -15.98 -22.79 22.33
N GLU A 365 -14.88 -23.22 22.96
CA GLU A 365 -13.55 -23.28 22.37
C GLU A 365 -13.42 -24.35 21.29
N THR A 366 -14.16 -25.46 21.42
CA THR A 366 -14.01 -26.64 20.56
C THR A 366 -15.16 -26.87 19.60
N ALA A 367 -16.26 -26.12 19.73
CA ALA A 367 -17.50 -26.34 18.97
C ALA A 367 -17.29 -26.40 17.43
N PHE A 368 -16.36 -25.62 16.91
CA PHE A 368 -16.09 -25.52 15.47
C PHE A 368 -14.84 -26.29 15.03
N ASN A 369 -14.15 -26.99 15.94
CA ASN A 369 -12.98 -27.79 15.58
C ASN A 369 -13.41 -29.07 14.86
N ARG A 370 -12.55 -29.50 13.89
CA ARG A 370 -12.77 -30.78 13.19
C ARG A 370 -12.65 -31.94 14.17
N PHE A 371 -13.53 -32.96 14.01
CA PHE A 371 -13.52 -34.17 14.80
C PHE A 371 -13.81 -33.96 16.31
N THR A 372 -14.40 -32.84 16.70
CA THR A 372 -14.89 -32.64 18.06
C THR A 372 -16.14 -33.49 18.28
N LYS A 373 -16.04 -34.47 19.17
CA LYS A 373 -17.11 -35.44 19.41
C LYS A 373 -17.95 -34.98 20.59
N GLY A 374 -19.17 -34.52 20.34
CA GLY A 374 -20.24 -34.46 21.35
C GLY A 374 -21.07 -35.74 21.42
N ASP A 375 -21.12 -36.51 20.31
CA ASP A 375 -21.87 -37.78 20.19
C ASP A 375 -21.00 -38.79 19.44
N PRO A 376 -20.91 -40.07 19.92
CA PRO A 376 -20.23 -41.15 19.20
C PRO A 376 -20.78 -41.40 17.78
N LYS A 377 -22.01 -40.97 17.50
CA LYS A 377 -22.67 -41.15 16.17
C LYS A 377 -22.31 -40.09 15.17
N SER A 378 -21.74 -38.94 15.56
CA SER A 378 -21.35 -37.85 14.68
C SER A 378 -19.84 -37.80 14.45
N PHE A 379 -19.38 -37.23 13.29
CA PHE A 379 -17.96 -37.03 12.99
C PHE A 379 -17.39 -35.74 13.55
N GLY A 380 -18.25 -34.86 14.04
CA GLY A 380 -17.82 -33.50 14.43
C GLY A 380 -17.33 -32.64 13.24
N LEU A 381 -17.85 -32.87 12.03
CA LEU A 381 -17.50 -32.10 10.85
C LEU A 381 -18.57 -31.07 10.46
N GLY A 382 -19.83 -31.24 10.87
CA GLY A 382 -20.93 -30.37 10.47
C GLY A 382 -20.72 -28.91 10.86
N LEU A 383 -20.36 -28.65 12.12
CA LEU A 383 -20.07 -27.28 12.58
C LEU A 383 -18.76 -26.72 12.02
N ALA A 384 -17.76 -27.55 11.71
CA ALA A 384 -16.56 -27.15 11.00
C ALA A 384 -16.86 -26.70 9.55
N ILE A 385 -17.80 -27.40 8.88
CA ILE A 385 -18.31 -26.98 7.55
C ILE A 385 -19.04 -25.65 7.66
N VAL A 386 -19.94 -25.49 8.63
CA VAL A 386 -20.63 -24.21 8.89
C VAL A 386 -19.63 -23.06 9.08
N LYS A 387 -18.62 -23.27 9.94
CA LYS A 387 -17.56 -22.29 10.18
C LYS A 387 -16.84 -21.92 8.89
N LYS A 388 -16.48 -22.90 8.06
CA LYS A 388 -15.77 -22.67 6.81
C LYS A 388 -16.60 -21.91 5.78
N ILE A 389 -17.90 -22.23 5.67
CA ILE A 389 -18.84 -21.46 4.82
C ILE A 389 -18.92 -20.01 5.29
N CYS A 390 -19.06 -19.79 6.61
CA CYS A 390 -19.11 -18.45 7.16
C CYS A 390 -17.82 -17.65 6.87
N ASP A 391 -16.65 -18.26 7.09
CA ASP A 391 -15.36 -17.62 6.84
C ASP A 391 -15.13 -17.23 5.38
N THR A 392 -15.68 -18.01 4.42
CA THR A 392 -15.55 -17.71 2.98
C THR A 392 -16.55 -16.69 2.46
N HIS A 393 -17.64 -16.40 3.19
CA HIS A 393 -18.74 -15.53 2.73
C HIS A 393 -18.95 -14.29 3.61
N SER A 394 -17.92 -13.81 4.31
CA SER A 394 -17.98 -12.65 5.20
C SER A 394 -19.08 -12.74 6.27
N LEU A 395 -19.28 -13.95 6.77
CA LEU A 395 -20.17 -14.23 7.90
C LEU A 395 -19.36 -14.53 9.15
N GLU A 396 -19.98 -14.34 10.29
CA GLU A 396 -19.47 -14.75 11.58
C GLU A 396 -20.41 -15.79 12.18
N ILE A 397 -19.88 -16.93 12.63
CA ILE A 397 -20.64 -17.91 13.41
C ILE A 397 -20.27 -17.78 14.86
N ARG A 398 -21.27 -17.61 15.73
CA ARG A 398 -21.11 -17.56 17.18
C ARG A 398 -21.84 -18.72 17.83
N TYR A 399 -21.25 -19.26 18.84
CA TYR A 399 -21.87 -20.24 19.72
C TYR A 399 -21.90 -19.67 21.13
N VAL A 400 -23.09 -19.64 21.71
CA VAL A 400 -23.33 -19.21 23.09
C VAL A 400 -24.02 -20.35 23.83
N LYS A 401 -23.50 -20.71 24.99
CA LYS A 401 -24.03 -21.75 25.85
C LYS A 401 -24.48 -21.11 27.15
N ASN A 402 -25.78 -21.15 27.38
CA ASN A 402 -26.42 -20.84 28.66
C ASN A 402 -27.26 -22.05 29.04
N ASP A 403 -28.55 -21.89 29.33
CA ASP A 403 -29.50 -23.00 29.54
C ASP A 403 -29.82 -23.74 28.21
N ARG A 404 -29.43 -23.18 27.06
CA ARG A 404 -29.63 -23.72 25.70
C ARG A 404 -28.37 -23.58 24.91
N HIS A 405 -28.22 -24.39 23.85
CA HIS A 405 -27.21 -24.26 22.84
C HIS A 405 -27.70 -23.32 21.76
N CYS A 406 -27.07 -22.13 21.61
CA CYS A 406 -27.45 -21.12 20.63
C CYS A 406 -26.32 -20.90 19.60
N PHE A 407 -26.64 -21.08 18.34
CA PHE A 407 -25.78 -20.79 17.19
C PHE A 407 -26.34 -19.60 16.45
N SER A 408 -25.50 -18.58 16.22
CA SER A 408 -25.85 -17.37 15.46
C SER A 408 -24.95 -17.21 14.26
N VAL A 409 -25.53 -17.12 13.06
CA VAL A 409 -24.83 -16.77 11.82
C VAL A 409 -25.12 -15.30 11.54
N ILE A 410 -24.07 -14.46 11.56
CA ILE A 410 -24.19 -13.00 11.54
C ILE A 410 -23.39 -12.47 10.33
N ARG A 411 -23.95 -11.51 9.59
CA ARG A 411 -23.22 -10.80 8.53
C ARG A 411 -22.16 -9.89 9.17
N LYS A 412 -20.89 -10.04 8.78
CA LYS A 412 -19.84 -9.06 9.14
C LYS A 412 -20.13 -7.72 8.46
N GLN A 413 -20.05 -6.66 9.25
CA GLN A 413 -20.19 -5.28 8.75
C GLN A 413 -18.98 -4.84 7.94
#